data_c77b2e11dad6a0486ff5054ca29b9ea5
#
_entry.id   c77b2e11dad6a0486ff5054ca29b9ea5
#
_cell.length_a   1.000
_cell.length_b   1.000
_cell.length_c   1.000
_cell.angle_alpha   90.00
_cell.angle_beta   90.00
_cell.angle_gamma   90.00
#
_symmetry.space_group_name_H-M   'P 1'
#
loop_
_entity.id
_entity.type
_entity.pdbx_description
1 polymer ?
#
loop_
_entity_poly.entity_id
_entity_poly.type
_entity_poly.pdbx_seq_one_letter_code
_entity_poly.pdbx_strand_id
1 'polypeptide(L)'
;MNEGPLKGIKIIDASSVLMVPYCTKLLADMGAEVIKIETIDGDITRHIGPSVNKGMGAVFLNINRNKKSVCIDLKSPEGRLIIYKLIKISDVFVSNIRKVALKKIGLTHSHFKKINPKIITANAVGFSSKGPYSGLPAFDDTIQAISGMAAYQEVYSNQPSYTSGATADKVTGLMLGMSIIGALFQREKKGIGTQVEVPMMETMVDFTLVEHLYGYNFVPPKAPPIYPRQSSPNRRPYKTLDGYIAVMPYSDEQWLRFFKLIKKEIIFQDPKYSSAKSRNENINQLYFIMSKALEKEKTDYWIKNLKQNDIPATKVNFPKDIFNDEHLKKTNFFKKNQHPTEGDLLYPSFPVEFDEDRNEEPLHAPNLGENTKDILSDLGFSEFEIDNLASKGVIKI
;
A
#
# COMPACT_ATOMS: atom_id res chain seq x y z
N MET A 1 6.94 -20.64 -11.93
CA MET A 1 5.96 -20.24 -10.87
C MET A 1 6.78 -19.62 -9.75
N ASN A 2 6.40 -18.46 -9.27
CA ASN A 2 7.16 -17.80 -8.22
C ASN A 2 7.23 -18.68 -6.95
N GLU A 3 8.43 -18.93 -6.46
CA GLU A 3 8.64 -19.56 -5.16
C GLU A 3 8.21 -18.59 -4.05
N GLY A 4 7.76 -19.10 -2.91
CA GLY A 4 7.41 -18.24 -1.80
C GLY A 4 6.36 -18.80 -0.85
N PRO A 5 6.10 -18.13 0.30
CA PRO A 5 5.21 -18.63 1.33
C PRO A 5 3.76 -18.82 0.86
N LEU A 6 3.36 -18.20 -0.24
CA LEU A 6 2.04 -18.37 -0.85
C LEU A 6 2.05 -19.21 -2.14
N LYS A 7 3.15 -19.95 -2.40
CA LYS A 7 3.19 -20.90 -3.53
C LYS A 7 2.04 -21.88 -3.46
N GLY A 8 1.35 -22.06 -4.58
CA GLY A 8 0.17 -22.93 -4.69
C GLY A 8 -1.16 -22.25 -4.33
N ILE A 9 -1.14 -21.03 -3.80
CA ILE A 9 -2.36 -20.23 -3.58
C ILE A 9 -2.75 -19.53 -4.87
N LYS A 10 -4.01 -19.72 -5.28
CA LYS A 10 -4.58 -19.12 -6.49
C LYS A 10 -5.60 -18.03 -6.13
N ILE A 11 -5.40 -16.81 -6.63
CA ILE A 11 -6.19 -15.63 -6.32
C ILE A 11 -6.83 -15.09 -7.60
N ILE A 12 -8.15 -14.91 -7.57
CA ILE A 12 -8.87 -14.15 -8.59
C ILE A 12 -8.95 -12.69 -8.13
N ASP A 13 -8.31 -11.81 -8.89
CA ASP A 13 -8.30 -10.37 -8.66
C ASP A 13 -9.33 -9.69 -9.59
N ALA A 14 -10.59 -9.54 -9.13
CA ALA A 14 -11.64 -8.82 -9.83
C ALA A 14 -11.71 -7.36 -9.35
N SER A 15 -10.62 -6.63 -9.49
CA SER A 15 -10.50 -5.27 -9.01
C SER A 15 -9.87 -4.32 -10.03
N SER A 16 -9.93 -3.03 -9.71
CA SER A 16 -9.34 -1.97 -10.53
C SER A 16 -8.72 -0.87 -9.67
N VAL A 17 -8.02 0.06 -10.31
CA VAL A 17 -7.35 1.21 -9.74
C VAL A 17 -6.13 0.81 -8.93
N LEU A 18 -6.04 1.13 -7.62
CA LEU A 18 -4.79 1.01 -6.87
C LEU A 18 -4.89 0.07 -5.65
N MET A 19 -5.88 0.25 -4.79
CA MET A 19 -6.01 -0.38 -3.47
C MET A 19 -5.86 -1.90 -3.49
N VAL A 20 -6.76 -2.59 -4.17
CA VAL A 20 -6.75 -4.06 -4.26
C VAL A 20 -5.65 -4.56 -5.21
N PRO A 21 -5.39 -3.93 -6.38
CA PRO A 21 -4.26 -4.33 -7.22
C PRO A 21 -2.91 -4.24 -6.50
N TYR A 22 -2.71 -3.28 -5.60
CA TYR A 22 -1.52 -3.21 -4.74
C TYR A 22 -1.45 -4.38 -3.76
N CYS A 23 -2.57 -4.73 -3.11
CA CYS A 23 -2.67 -5.90 -2.25
C CYS A 23 -2.27 -7.18 -3.01
N THR A 24 -2.91 -7.43 -4.15
CA THR A 24 -2.69 -8.67 -4.92
C THR A 24 -1.31 -8.73 -5.56
N LYS A 25 -0.71 -7.58 -5.88
CA LYS A 25 0.70 -7.50 -6.27
C LYS A 25 1.62 -8.00 -5.16
N LEU A 26 1.38 -7.59 -3.89
CA LEU A 26 2.18 -8.04 -2.76
C LEU A 26 2.01 -9.56 -2.50
N LEU A 27 0.79 -10.08 -2.65
CA LEU A 27 0.53 -11.52 -2.53
C LEU A 27 1.20 -12.31 -3.67
N ALA A 28 1.22 -11.75 -4.89
CA ALA A 28 1.95 -12.32 -6.02
C ALA A 28 3.49 -12.29 -5.80
N ASP A 29 4.01 -11.20 -5.23
CA ASP A 29 5.42 -11.11 -4.83
C ASP A 29 5.79 -12.15 -3.74
N MET A 30 4.81 -12.66 -2.99
CA MET A 30 4.96 -13.76 -2.03
C MET A 30 4.71 -15.16 -2.64
N GLY A 31 4.53 -15.27 -3.94
CA GLY A 31 4.42 -16.55 -4.65
C GLY A 31 3.00 -16.99 -5.01
N ALA A 32 1.95 -16.22 -4.67
CA ALA A 32 0.59 -16.55 -5.09
C ALA A 32 0.42 -16.41 -6.62
N GLU A 33 -0.33 -17.32 -7.23
CA GLU A 33 -0.79 -17.16 -8.61
C GLU A 33 -1.98 -16.19 -8.64
N VAL A 34 -1.80 -15.00 -9.23
CA VAL A 34 -2.86 -13.98 -9.31
C VAL A 34 -3.39 -13.88 -10.74
N ILE A 35 -4.68 -14.15 -10.90
CA ILE A 35 -5.42 -13.98 -12.14
C ILE A 35 -6.26 -12.71 -12.04
N LYS A 36 -5.81 -11.66 -12.72
CA LYS A 36 -6.54 -10.38 -12.79
C LYS A 36 -7.62 -10.48 -13.86
N ILE A 37 -8.87 -10.25 -13.41
CA ILE A 37 -10.03 -10.18 -14.30
C ILE A 37 -10.24 -8.72 -14.70
N GLU A 38 -10.15 -8.46 -15.97
CA GLU A 38 -10.34 -7.13 -16.54
C GLU A 38 -11.58 -7.07 -17.44
N THR A 39 -12.17 -5.89 -17.55
CA THR A 39 -13.18 -5.61 -18.56
C THR A 39 -12.56 -5.60 -19.95
N ILE A 40 -13.38 -5.59 -21.01
CA ILE A 40 -12.92 -5.51 -22.40
C ILE A 40 -12.07 -4.26 -22.67
N ASP A 41 -12.32 -3.17 -21.93
CA ASP A 41 -11.57 -1.92 -22.00
C ASP A 41 -10.33 -1.90 -21.09
N GLY A 42 -10.17 -2.89 -20.20
CA GLY A 42 -9.10 -3.00 -19.24
C GLY A 42 -9.30 -2.17 -17.97
N ASP A 43 -8.29 -2.21 -17.11
CA ASP A 43 -8.19 -1.37 -15.90
C ASP A 43 -7.88 0.08 -16.30
N ILE A 44 -8.52 1.06 -15.64
CA ILE A 44 -8.28 2.48 -15.91
C ILE A 44 -6.81 2.89 -15.72
N THR A 45 -6.08 2.20 -14.84
CA THR A 45 -4.65 2.47 -14.61
C THR A 45 -3.77 2.16 -15.81
N ARG A 46 -4.27 1.40 -16.78
CA ARG A 46 -3.61 1.19 -18.08
C ARG A 46 -3.41 2.47 -18.86
N HIS A 47 -4.17 3.52 -18.52
CA HIS A 47 -4.12 4.83 -19.17
C HIS A 47 -3.52 5.92 -18.28
N ILE A 48 -2.95 5.57 -17.12
CA ILE A 48 -2.37 6.52 -16.17
C ILE A 48 -0.84 6.53 -16.26
N GLY A 49 -0.30 7.68 -16.58
CA GLY A 49 1.14 7.95 -16.69
C GLY A 49 1.69 7.71 -18.10
N PRO A 50 3.01 7.90 -18.29
CA PRO A 50 3.67 7.63 -19.55
C PRO A 50 3.60 6.13 -19.90
N SER A 51 3.63 5.82 -21.19
CA SER A 51 3.67 4.46 -21.72
C SER A 51 4.41 4.46 -23.06
N VAL A 52 4.99 3.34 -23.44
CA VAL A 52 5.51 3.12 -24.80
C VAL A 52 4.34 2.74 -25.71
N ASN A 53 3.57 1.75 -25.32
CA ASN A 53 2.38 1.33 -26.04
C ASN A 53 1.08 1.73 -25.31
N LYS A 54 0.03 2.01 -26.08
CA LYS A 54 -1.30 2.35 -25.53
C LYS A 54 -1.82 1.23 -24.62
N GLY A 55 -2.27 1.57 -23.43
CA GLY A 55 -2.80 0.61 -22.47
C GLY A 55 -1.77 -0.01 -21.54
N MET A 56 -0.54 0.48 -21.55
CA MET A 56 0.55 0.03 -20.68
C MET A 56 1.09 1.20 -19.83
N GLY A 57 0.19 1.95 -19.19
CA GLY A 57 0.54 3.10 -18.34
C GLY A 57 1.44 2.73 -17.17
N ALA A 58 2.35 3.64 -16.80
CA ALA A 58 3.37 3.38 -15.77
C ALA A 58 2.80 2.94 -14.42
N VAL A 59 1.61 3.44 -14.04
CA VAL A 59 0.93 3.00 -12.81
C VAL A 59 0.52 1.53 -12.91
N PHE A 60 -0.09 1.13 -14.04
CA PHE A 60 -0.49 -0.26 -14.27
C PHE A 60 0.73 -1.20 -14.22
N LEU A 61 1.79 -0.85 -14.93
CA LEU A 61 3.04 -1.62 -14.97
C LEU A 61 3.60 -1.91 -13.58
N ASN A 62 3.55 -0.93 -12.68
CA ASN A 62 4.14 -1.07 -11.35
C ASN A 62 3.29 -1.92 -10.39
N ILE A 63 1.95 -1.86 -10.48
CA ILE A 63 1.05 -2.53 -9.52
C ILE A 63 0.49 -3.86 -10.01
N ASN A 64 0.75 -4.27 -11.26
CA ASN A 64 0.22 -5.52 -11.82
C ASN A 64 1.28 -6.50 -12.32
N ARG A 65 2.55 -6.28 -11.98
CA ARG A 65 3.58 -7.29 -12.23
C ARG A 65 3.27 -8.58 -11.45
N ASN A 66 3.79 -9.71 -11.91
CA ASN A 66 3.56 -11.04 -11.36
C ASN A 66 2.10 -11.53 -11.46
N LYS A 67 1.26 -10.86 -12.27
CA LYS A 67 -0.13 -11.29 -12.49
C LYS A 67 -0.33 -11.83 -13.90
N LYS A 68 -1.39 -12.60 -14.07
CA LYS A 68 -1.95 -12.99 -15.37
C LYS A 68 -3.18 -12.14 -15.66
N SER A 69 -3.36 -11.66 -16.89
CA SER A 69 -4.54 -10.89 -17.31
C SER A 69 -5.52 -11.76 -18.08
N VAL A 70 -6.77 -11.79 -17.64
CA VAL A 70 -7.89 -12.42 -18.32
C VAL A 70 -8.98 -11.38 -18.54
N CYS A 71 -9.33 -11.16 -19.79
CA CYS A 71 -10.29 -10.14 -20.18
C CYS A 71 -11.67 -10.76 -20.39
N ILE A 72 -12.65 -10.38 -19.54
CA ILE A 72 -13.99 -10.99 -19.50
C ILE A 72 -15.07 -9.93 -19.27
N ASP A 73 -16.13 -9.95 -20.06
CA ASP A 73 -17.35 -9.22 -19.73
C ASP A 73 -18.16 -9.96 -18.65
N LEU A 74 -18.04 -9.52 -17.42
CA LEU A 74 -18.77 -10.07 -16.26
C LEU A 74 -20.29 -9.82 -16.30
N LYS A 75 -20.76 -8.95 -17.20
CA LYS A 75 -22.20 -8.69 -17.35
C LYS A 75 -22.87 -9.79 -18.20
N SER A 76 -22.11 -10.46 -19.07
CA SER A 76 -22.61 -11.57 -19.87
C SER A 76 -22.83 -12.84 -19.04
N PRO A 77 -23.82 -13.68 -19.36
CA PRO A 77 -24.00 -14.99 -18.73
C PRO A 77 -22.77 -15.89 -18.90
N GLU A 78 -22.19 -15.90 -20.10
CA GLU A 78 -21.01 -16.70 -20.45
C GLU A 78 -19.79 -16.27 -19.66
N GLY A 79 -19.55 -14.94 -19.50
CA GLY A 79 -18.47 -14.41 -18.70
C GLY A 79 -18.58 -14.82 -17.22
N ARG A 80 -19.80 -14.82 -16.68
CA ARG A 80 -20.02 -15.32 -15.30
C ARG A 80 -19.75 -16.82 -15.16
N LEU A 81 -20.07 -17.62 -16.18
CA LEU A 81 -19.76 -19.06 -16.18
C LEU A 81 -18.25 -19.29 -16.11
N ILE A 82 -17.45 -18.49 -16.82
CA ILE A 82 -15.99 -18.55 -16.75
C ILE A 82 -15.53 -18.27 -15.31
N ILE A 83 -16.06 -17.22 -14.66
CA ILE A 83 -15.73 -16.92 -13.25
C ILE A 83 -16.11 -18.08 -12.32
N TYR A 84 -17.24 -18.72 -12.50
CA TYR A 84 -17.63 -19.85 -11.66
C TYR A 84 -16.69 -21.06 -11.83
N LYS A 85 -16.20 -21.31 -13.05
CA LYS A 85 -15.16 -22.33 -13.27
C LYS A 85 -13.84 -21.94 -12.58
N LEU A 86 -13.43 -20.67 -12.63
CA LEU A 86 -12.25 -20.17 -11.91
C LEU A 86 -12.42 -20.31 -10.38
N ILE A 87 -13.58 -19.95 -9.81
CA ILE A 87 -13.87 -20.09 -8.37
C ILE A 87 -13.71 -21.54 -7.90
N LYS A 88 -14.07 -22.52 -8.73
CA LYS A 88 -13.96 -23.94 -8.38
C LYS A 88 -12.52 -24.38 -8.08
N ILE A 89 -11.54 -23.75 -8.72
CA ILE A 89 -10.11 -24.10 -8.63
C ILE A 89 -9.26 -23.06 -7.89
N SER A 90 -9.89 -22.05 -7.30
CA SER A 90 -9.18 -20.94 -6.66
C SER A 90 -9.38 -20.92 -5.15
N ASP A 91 -8.45 -20.28 -4.46
CA ASP A 91 -8.44 -20.14 -3.00
C ASP A 91 -9.09 -18.85 -2.53
N VAL A 92 -8.89 -17.77 -3.28
CA VAL A 92 -9.33 -16.42 -2.92
C VAL A 92 -9.98 -15.74 -4.12
N PHE A 93 -11.12 -15.10 -3.89
CA PHE A 93 -11.70 -14.10 -4.79
C PHE A 93 -11.63 -12.74 -4.08
N VAL A 94 -10.92 -11.79 -4.67
CA VAL A 94 -10.77 -10.44 -4.10
C VAL A 94 -11.31 -9.38 -5.05
N SER A 95 -11.98 -8.34 -4.49
CA SER A 95 -12.61 -7.31 -5.31
C SER A 95 -12.76 -5.98 -4.55
N ASN A 96 -12.78 -4.87 -5.28
CA ASN A 96 -13.27 -3.56 -4.82
C ASN A 96 -14.56 -3.11 -5.53
N ILE A 97 -15.19 -4.01 -6.26
CA ILE A 97 -16.50 -3.77 -6.89
C ILE A 97 -17.56 -3.65 -5.78
N ARG A 98 -18.42 -2.65 -5.91
CA ARG A 98 -19.49 -2.42 -4.93
C ARG A 98 -20.37 -3.67 -4.77
N LYS A 99 -20.70 -4.03 -3.54
CA LYS A 99 -21.50 -5.24 -3.22
C LYS A 99 -22.83 -5.31 -3.98
N VAL A 100 -23.49 -4.17 -4.19
CA VAL A 100 -24.75 -4.10 -4.96
C VAL A 100 -24.53 -4.56 -6.40
N ALA A 101 -23.40 -4.17 -7.02
CA ALA A 101 -23.06 -4.58 -8.38
C ALA A 101 -22.72 -6.08 -8.44
N LEU A 102 -21.89 -6.57 -7.51
CA LEU A 102 -21.59 -8.01 -7.41
C LEU A 102 -22.85 -8.86 -7.21
N LYS A 103 -23.79 -8.39 -6.37
CA LYS A 103 -25.08 -9.06 -6.14
C LYS A 103 -25.92 -9.15 -7.41
N LYS A 104 -25.97 -8.06 -8.21
CA LYS A 104 -26.71 -8.03 -9.49
C LYS A 104 -26.22 -9.06 -10.49
N ILE A 105 -24.92 -9.34 -10.51
CA ILE A 105 -24.29 -10.29 -11.45
C ILE A 105 -24.03 -11.68 -10.83
N GLY A 106 -24.51 -11.93 -9.59
CA GLY A 106 -24.40 -13.24 -8.95
C GLY A 106 -23.02 -13.56 -8.36
N LEU A 107 -22.08 -12.62 -8.32
CA LEU A 107 -20.73 -12.83 -7.80
C LEU A 107 -20.67 -12.55 -6.29
N THR A 108 -21.34 -13.36 -5.49
CA THR A 108 -21.45 -13.21 -4.04
C THR A 108 -20.80 -14.38 -3.29
N HIS A 109 -20.35 -14.14 -2.06
CA HIS A 109 -19.81 -15.20 -1.21
C HIS A 109 -20.77 -16.39 -1.07
N SER A 110 -22.06 -16.14 -0.86
CA SER A 110 -23.06 -17.19 -0.71
C SER A 110 -23.23 -18.06 -1.96
N HIS A 111 -23.02 -17.47 -3.14
CA HIS A 111 -23.03 -18.23 -4.40
C HIS A 111 -21.73 -19.02 -4.56
N PHE A 112 -20.59 -18.38 -4.35
CA PHE A 112 -19.28 -19.01 -4.48
C PHE A 112 -19.08 -20.17 -3.51
N LYS A 113 -19.56 -20.05 -2.26
CA LYS A 113 -19.49 -21.10 -1.24
C LYS A 113 -20.21 -22.38 -1.66
N LYS A 114 -21.26 -22.29 -2.51
CA LYS A 114 -21.95 -23.48 -3.07
C LYS A 114 -21.09 -24.20 -4.11
N ILE A 115 -20.22 -23.47 -4.82
CA ILE A 115 -19.32 -24.01 -5.84
C ILE A 115 -18.03 -24.53 -5.20
N ASN A 116 -17.47 -23.76 -4.26
CA ASN A 116 -16.25 -24.07 -3.56
C ASN A 116 -16.41 -23.70 -2.07
N PRO A 117 -16.70 -24.64 -1.17
CA PRO A 117 -16.87 -24.37 0.27
C PRO A 117 -15.62 -23.80 0.96
N LYS A 118 -14.44 -23.95 0.33
CA LYS A 118 -13.16 -23.48 0.86
C LYS A 118 -12.78 -22.06 0.36
N ILE A 119 -13.59 -21.47 -0.53
CA ILE A 119 -13.28 -20.16 -1.10
C ILE A 119 -13.29 -19.06 -0.05
N ILE A 120 -12.26 -18.25 -0.05
CA ILE A 120 -12.20 -17.00 0.70
C ILE A 120 -12.65 -15.89 -0.22
N THR A 121 -13.62 -15.07 0.19
CA THR A 121 -13.98 -13.86 -0.53
C THR A 121 -13.54 -12.64 0.27
N ALA A 122 -12.75 -11.76 -0.34
CA ALA A 122 -12.23 -10.56 0.30
C ALA A 122 -12.69 -9.32 -0.49
N ASN A 123 -13.38 -8.41 0.19
CA ASN A 123 -13.85 -7.18 -0.42
C ASN A 123 -13.26 -5.97 0.31
N ALA A 124 -12.57 -5.11 -0.43
CA ALA A 124 -12.25 -3.77 0.04
C ALA A 124 -13.35 -2.80 -0.38
N VAL A 125 -13.86 -2.03 0.57
CA VAL A 125 -14.98 -1.10 0.39
C VAL A 125 -14.65 0.26 0.98
N GLY A 126 -15.29 1.34 0.53
CA GLY A 126 -15.04 2.67 1.09
C GLY A 126 -15.45 2.78 2.57
N PHE A 127 -16.59 2.18 2.90
CA PHE A 127 -17.23 2.26 4.23
C PHE A 127 -17.76 0.87 4.61
N SER A 128 -17.79 0.57 5.91
CA SER A 128 -18.39 -0.67 6.42
C SER A 128 -19.81 -0.85 5.93
N SER A 129 -20.15 -2.09 5.58
CA SER A 129 -21.51 -2.45 5.19
C SER A 129 -22.53 -2.34 6.33
N LYS A 130 -22.07 -2.12 7.57
CA LYS A 130 -22.92 -1.98 8.78
C LYS A 130 -23.26 -0.51 9.10
N GLY A 131 -22.60 0.46 8.45
CA GLY A 131 -22.80 1.88 8.73
C GLY A 131 -23.70 2.59 7.72
N PRO A 132 -24.10 3.83 8.02
CA PRO A 132 -25.00 4.63 7.16
C PRO A 132 -24.35 5.03 5.82
N TYR A 133 -23.02 4.98 5.70
CA TYR A 133 -22.29 5.30 4.46
C TYR A 133 -22.10 4.07 3.55
N SER A 134 -22.69 2.95 3.91
CA SER A 134 -22.60 1.71 3.10
C SER A 134 -22.96 1.96 1.64
N GLY A 135 -22.04 1.58 0.72
CA GLY A 135 -22.25 1.70 -0.71
C GLY A 135 -22.01 3.08 -1.32
N LEU A 136 -21.69 4.11 -0.52
CA LEU A 136 -21.27 5.40 -1.06
C LEU A 136 -19.94 5.26 -1.86
N PRO A 137 -19.74 6.10 -2.89
CA PRO A 137 -18.47 6.19 -3.59
C PRO A 137 -17.36 6.64 -2.65
N ALA A 138 -16.18 6.04 -2.78
CA ALA A 138 -14.99 6.42 -2.03
C ALA A 138 -13.75 6.28 -2.90
N PHE A 139 -12.86 7.26 -2.78
CA PHE A 139 -11.52 7.25 -3.33
C PHE A 139 -10.54 7.74 -2.26
N ASP A 140 -9.27 7.56 -2.47
CA ASP A 140 -8.21 7.88 -1.54
C ASP A 140 -8.40 9.25 -0.86
N ASP A 141 -8.51 10.32 -1.65
CA ASP A 141 -8.64 11.70 -1.14
C ASP A 141 -9.87 11.88 -0.24
N THR A 142 -11.02 11.31 -0.64
CA THR A 142 -12.24 11.40 0.16
C THR A 142 -12.12 10.65 1.48
N ILE A 143 -11.39 9.56 1.50
CA ILE A 143 -11.11 8.80 2.73
C ILE A 143 -10.08 9.52 3.60
N GLN A 144 -9.02 10.11 3.03
CA GLN A 144 -8.09 10.94 3.80
C GLN A 144 -8.84 12.11 4.50
N ALA A 145 -9.81 12.71 3.81
CA ALA A 145 -10.61 13.80 4.37
C ALA A 145 -11.51 13.32 5.53
N ILE A 146 -12.32 12.28 5.30
CA ILE A 146 -13.31 11.84 6.28
C ILE A 146 -12.71 11.10 7.48
N SER A 147 -11.53 10.48 7.32
CA SER A 147 -10.83 9.79 8.42
C SER A 147 -10.07 10.75 9.36
N GLY A 148 -10.05 12.04 9.06
CA GLY A 148 -9.29 13.04 9.83
C GLY A 148 -7.84 13.17 9.42
N MET A 149 -7.30 12.30 8.57
CA MET A 149 -5.91 12.32 8.16
C MET A 149 -5.51 13.64 7.51
N ALA A 150 -6.36 14.18 6.62
CA ALA A 150 -6.11 15.46 5.98
C ALA A 150 -6.09 16.64 6.97
N ALA A 151 -6.92 16.59 8.03
CA ALA A 151 -6.94 17.62 9.05
C ALA A 151 -5.65 17.64 9.90
N TYR A 152 -5.05 16.49 10.19
CA TYR A 152 -3.77 16.45 10.91
C TYR A 152 -2.60 17.08 10.13
N GLN A 153 -2.71 17.24 8.80
CA GLN A 153 -1.70 17.93 8.00
C GLN A 153 -1.75 19.47 8.14
N GLU A 154 -2.83 20.02 8.70
CA GLU A 154 -2.98 21.47 8.90
C GLU A 154 -1.81 22.10 9.66
N VAL A 155 -1.21 21.34 10.59
CA VAL A 155 -0.04 21.78 11.36
C VAL A 155 1.16 22.21 10.49
N TYR A 156 1.26 21.69 9.28
CA TYR A 156 2.36 21.97 8.36
C TYR A 156 1.99 22.95 7.24
N SER A 157 0.73 23.00 6.84
CA SER A 157 0.23 23.73 5.66
C SER A 157 -0.72 24.89 6.00
N ASN A 158 -1.08 25.08 7.29
CA ASN A 158 -2.07 26.03 7.81
C ASN A 158 -3.50 25.82 7.25
N GLN A 159 -3.76 24.67 6.65
CA GLN A 159 -5.08 24.22 6.19
C GLN A 159 -5.07 22.69 6.04
N PRO A 160 -6.22 22.01 6.08
CA PRO A 160 -6.29 20.59 5.77
C PRO A 160 -5.68 20.30 4.40
N SER A 161 -4.85 19.28 4.30
CA SER A 161 -4.20 18.88 3.05
C SER A 161 -3.97 17.37 2.98
N TYR A 162 -3.94 16.85 1.76
CA TYR A 162 -3.67 15.42 1.55
C TYR A 162 -2.18 15.11 1.70
N THR A 163 -1.88 13.91 2.16
CA THR A 163 -0.52 13.36 2.01
C THR A 163 -0.25 13.10 0.54
N SER A 164 0.99 13.36 0.11
CA SER A 164 1.38 13.07 -1.27
C SER A 164 1.34 11.56 -1.55
N GLY A 165 0.52 11.16 -2.49
CA GLY A 165 0.30 9.76 -2.88
C GLY A 165 -0.94 9.12 -2.26
N ALA A 166 -1.40 8.03 -2.87
CA ALA A 166 -2.61 7.29 -2.47
C ALA A 166 -2.37 6.50 -1.16
N THR A 167 -2.39 7.19 -0.02
CA THR A 167 -2.06 6.62 1.29
C THR A 167 -3.18 5.73 1.81
N ALA A 168 -4.43 6.16 1.68
CA ALA A 168 -5.59 5.39 2.13
C ALA A 168 -5.73 4.07 1.34
N ASP A 169 -5.54 4.12 0.02
CA ASP A 169 -5.52 2.94 -0.83
C ASP A 169 -4.43 1.94 -0.40
N LYS A 170 -3.20 2.41 -0.19
CA LYS A 170 -2.07 1.54 0.14
C LYS A 170 -2.20 0.93 1.54
N VAL A 171 -2.59 1.72 2.54
CA VAL A 171 -2.81 1.21 3.91
C VAL A 171 -3.94 0.19 3.92
N THR A 172 -5.06 0.47 3.25
CA THR A 172 -6.17 -0.49 3.12
C THR A 172 -5.75 -1.73 2.35
N GLY A 173 -4.94 -1.59 1.29
CA GLY A 173 -4.38 -2.70 0.54
C GLY A 173 -3.49 -3.62 1.40
N LEU A 174 -2.65 -3.05 2.28
CA LEU A 174 -1.86 -3.81 3.25
C LEU A 174 -2.74 -4.54 4.26
N MET A 175 -3.76 -3.87 4.83
CA MET A 175 -4.71 -4.47 5.75
C MET A 175 -5.49 -5.61 5.09
N LEU A 176 -5.87 -5.45 3.81
CA LEU A 176 -6.53 -6.49 3.03
C LEU A 176 -5.61 -7.71 2.84
N GLY A 177 -4.35 -7.49 2.50
CA GLY A 177 -3.35 -8.55 2.35
C GLY A 177 -3.16 -9.35 3.63
N MET A 178 -2.97 -8.67 4.76
CA MET A 178 -2.92 -9.31 6.09
C MET A 178 -4.20 -10.12 6.38
N SER A 179 -5.36 -9.56 6.07
CA SER A 179 -6.64 -10.22 6.31
C SER A 179 -6.83 -11.46 5.44
N ILE A 180 -6.36 -11.44 4.18
CA ILE A 180 -6.36 -12.61 3.29
C ILE A 180 -5.46 -13.71 3.84
N ILE A 181 -4.23 -13.38 4.26
CA ILE A 181 -3.29 -14.34 4.87
C ILE A 181 -3.89 -14.94 6.15
N GLY A 182 -4.49 -14.12 7.02
CA GLY A 182 -5.20 -14.57 8.21
C GLY A 182 -6.37 -15.49 7.89
N ALA A 183 -7.12 -15.22 6.83
CA ALA A 183 -8.23 -16.08 6.38
C ALA A 183 -7.73 -17.40 5.78
N LEU A 184 -6.62 -17.40 5.05
CA LEU A 184 -5.96 -18.62 4.57
C LEU A 184 -5.52 -19.50 5.74
N PHE A 185 -4.87 -18.93 6.74
CA PHE A 185 -4.48 -19.65 7.95
C PHE A 185 -5.68 -20.18 8.76
N GLN A 186 -6.77 -19.38 8.84
CA GLN A 186 -8.02 -19.85 9.46
C GLN A 186 -8.62 -21.03 8.68
N ARG A 187 -8.60 -20.98 7.36
CA ARG A 187 -9.09 -22.05 6.48
C ARG A 187 -8.32 -23.36 6.70
N GLU A 188 -6.99 -23.30 6.83
CA GLU A 188 -6.19 -24.50 7.14
C GLU A 188 -6.66 -25.20 8.44
N LYS A 189 -7.03 -24.41 9.45
CA LYS A 189 -7.52 -24.94 10.73
C LYS A 189 -8.97 -25.45 10.69
N LYS A 190 -9.85 -24.77 9.92
CA LYS A 190 -11.30 -25.04 9.94
C LYS A 190 -11.80 -25.84 8.75
N GLY A 191 -11.01 -26.00 7.70
CA GLY A 191 -11.38 -26.69 6.47
C GLY A 191 -12.41 -25.96 5.59
N ILE A 192 -12.84 -24.76 5.97
CA ILE A 192 -13.85 -23.96 5.25
C ILE A 192 -13.36 -22.54 5.01
N GLY A 193 -13.80 -21.96 3.88
CA GLY A 193 -13.55 -20.57 3.53
C GLY A 193 -14.36 -19.57 4.38
N THR A 194 -14.06 -18.30 4.22
CA THR A 194 -14.71 -17.20 4.94
C THR A 194 -14.90 -15.98 4.06
N GLN A 195 -15.73 -15.05 4.52
CA GLN A 195 -15.88 -13.74 3.91
C GLN A 195 -15.13 -12.69 4.75
N VAL A 196 -14.33 -11.88 4.08
CA VAL A 196 -13.58 -10.76 4.64
C VAL A 196 -14.10 -9.46 4.03
N GLU A 197 -14.28 -8.44 4.84
CA GLU A 197 -14.56 -7.06 4.41
C GLU A 197 -13.57 -6.14 5.08
N VAL A 198 -12.89 -5.31 4.28
CA VAL A 198 -11.95 -4.29 4.76
C VAL A 198 -12.44 -2.92 4.31
N PRO A 199 -13.03 -2.13 5.21
CA PRO A 199 -13.50 -0.78 4.88
C PRO A 199 -12.35 0.24 5.01
N MET A 200 -12.21 1.11 4.01
CA MET A 200 -11.13 2.11 3.96
C MET A 200 -11.23 3.12 5.11
N MET A 201 -12.43 3.66 5.37
CA MET A 201 -12.61 4.68 6.40
C MET A 201 -12.18 4.15 7.76
N GLU A 202 -12.71 3.02 8.18
CA GLU A 202 -12.42 2.44 9.50
C GLU A 202 -10.94 2.03 9.60
N THR A 203 -10.36 1.52 8.53
CA THR A 203 -8.93 1.21 8.44
C THR A 203 -8.08 2.46 8.63
N MET A 204 -8.44 3.57 7.97
CA MET A 204 -7.70 4.82 8.08
C MET A 204 -7.91 5.52 9.42
N VAL A 205 -9.09 5.41 10.02
CA VAL A 205 -9.36 5.91 11.38
C VAL A 205 -8.49 5.15 12.39
N ASP A 206 -8.45 3.82 12.33
CA ASP A 206 -7.59 3.00 13.18
C ASP A 206 -6.12 3.38 12.99
N PHE A 207 -5.63 3.43 11.75
CA PHE A 207 -4.26 3.81 11.41
C PHE A 207 -3.87 5.20 11.94
N THR A 208 -4.77 6.18 11.82
CA THR A 208 -4.52 7.56 12.22
C THR A 208 -4.59 7.74 13.75
N LEU A 209 -5.48 7.01 14.42
CA LEU A 209 -5.72 7.18 15.85
C LEU A 209 -4.80 6.33 16.75
N VAL A 210 -3.89 5.52 16.20
CA VAL A 210 -2.94 4.74 17.03
C VAL A 210 -2.26 5.64 18.08
N GLU A 211 -1.74 6.80 17.68
CA GLU A 211 -1.15 7.79 18.58
C GLU A 211 -2.05 8.99 18.85
N HIS A 212 -2.91 9.37 17.90
CA HIS A 212 -3.72 10.57 18.00
C HIS A 212 -5.00 10.39 18.83
N LEU A 213 -5.42 9.17 19.17
CA LEU A 213 -6.48 8.96 20.15
C LEU A 213 -6.11 9.58 21.49
N TYR A 214 -4.84 9.49 21.89
CA TYR A 214 -4.16 10.20 22.97
C TYR A 214 -5.02 10.38 24.23
N GLY A 215 -5.49 11.61 24.54
CA GLY A 215 -6.33 11.89 25.71
C GLY A 215 -7.73 11.28 25.64
N TYR A 216 -8.23 10.95 24.46
CA TYR A 216 -9.51 10.29 24.25
C TYR A 216 -9.50 8.79 24.52
N ASN A 217 -8.33 8.19 24.80
CA ASN A 217 -8.26 6.85 25.40
C ASN A 217 -8.98 6.76 26.76
N PHE A 218 -9.17 7.90 27.43
CA PHE A 218 -9.81 7.98 28.73
C PHE A 218 -11.25 8.42 28.63
N VAL A 219 -12.11 7.91 29.52
CA VAL A 219 -13.51 8.34 29.63
C VAL A 219 -13.75 8.81 31.06
N PRO A 220 -13.98 10.14 31.28
CA PRO A 220 -14.00 11.20 30.28
C PRO A 220 -12.59 11.52 29.73
N PRO A 221 -12.49 12.18 28.56
CA PRO A 221 -11.22 12.54 27.93
C PRO A 221 -10.32 13.40 28.85
N LYS A 222 -9.01 13.11 28.87
CA LYS A 222 -8.01 13.84 29.67
C LYS A 222 -7.23 14.89 28.87
N ALA A 223 -7.28 14.83 27.54
CA ALA A 223 -6.63 15.78 26.63
C ALA A 223 -7.30 15.69 25.25
N PRO A 224 -7.08 16.63 24.32
CA PRO A 224 -7.53 16.53 22.92
C PRO A 224 -7.00 15.28 22.22
N PRO A 225 -7.69 14.81 21.16
CA PRO A 225 -7.28 13.64 20.37
C PRO A 225 -6.13 14.02 19.41
N ILE A 226 -5.02 14.40 19.97
CA ILE A 226 -3.84 14.83 19.22
C ILE A 226 -2.56 14.56 20.02
N TYR A 227 -1.61 13.86 19.40
CA TYR A 227 -0.32 13.63 20.02
C TYR A 227 0.59 14.88 19.85
N PRO A 228 0.94 15.61 20.94
CA PRO A 228 1.58 16.93 20.85
C PRO A 228 2.87 16.94 20.05
N ARG A 229 3.70 15.91 20.19
CA ARG A 229 4.96 15.82 19.45
C ARG A 229 4.75 15.77 17.93
N GLN A 230 3.77 15.01 17.47
CA GLN A 230 3.49 14.86 16.03
C GLN A 230 2.77 16.06 15.44
N SER A 231 2.08 16.82 16.27
CA SER A 231 1.38 18.06 15.87
C SER A 231 2.22 19.33 16.06
N SER A 232 3.51 19.21 16.33
CA SER A 232 4.39 20.38 16.40
C SER A 232 4.68 20.92 15.00
N PRO A 233 4.44 22.21 14.71
CA PRO A 233 4.75 22.81 13.41
C PRO A 233 6.27 22.82 13.13
N ASN A 234 7.10 22.68 14.14
CA ASN A 234 8.54 22.59 14.02
C ASN A 234 9.07 21.15 13.85
N ARG A 235 8.20 20.13 13.89
CA ARG A 235 8.54 18.74 13.56
C ARG A 235 8.57 18.55 12.05
N ARG A 236 9.67 18.89 11.44
CA ARG A 236 9.90 18.79 9.99
C ARG A 236 11.39 18.53 9.72
N PRO A 237 11.76 18.12 8.51
CA PRO A 237 13.16 18.16 8.11
C PRO A 237 13.72 19.57 8.29
N TYR A 238 14.88 19.67 8.89
CA TYR A 238 15.50 20.95 9.21
C TYR A 238 16.35 21.44 8.06
N LYS A 239 16.28 22.75 7.78
CA LYS A 239 17.14 23.39 6.79
C LYS A 239 18.58 23.43 7.31
N THR A 240 19.52 23.19 6.43
CA THR A 240 20.96 23.41 6.62
C THR A 240 21.44 24.49 5.64
N LEU A 241 22.74 24.80 5.62
CA LEU A 241 23.25 25.77 4.65
C LEU A 241 23.02 25.38 3.18
N ASP A 242 23.02 24.08 2.87
CA ASP A 242 23.04 23.55 1.52
C ASP A 242 21.97 22.48 1.23
N GLY A 243 21.04 22.25 2.15
CA GLY A 243 20.00 21.25 1.95
C GLY A 243 19.08 21.09 3.15
N TYR A 244 18.65 19.84 3.39
CA TYR A 244 17.77 19.47 4.49
C TYR A 244 18.24 18.19 5.19
N ILE A 245 18.05 18.13 6.51
CA ILE A 245 18.41 17.00 7.35
C ILE A 245 17.25 16.61 8.27
N ALA A 246 17.04 15.33 8.45
CA ALA A 246 16.22 14.78 9.53
C ALA A 246 17.15 14.44 10.70
N VAL A 247 16.84 14.94 11.90
CA VAL A 247 17.61 14.71 13.13
C VAL A 247 16.65 14.36 14.26
N MET A 248 16.95 13.32 15.01
CA MET A 248 16.05 12.79 16.03
C MET A 248 16.79 12.35 17.29
N PRO A 249 17.22 13.28 18.18
CA PRO A 249 17.61 12.88 19.52
C PRO A 249 16.40 12.34 20.27
N TYR A 250 16.50 11.16 20.86
CA TYR A 250 15.38 10.50 21.53
C TYR A 250 15.61 10.32 23.02
N SER A 251 16.75 9.71 23.41
CA SER A 251 17.10 9.50 24.80
C SER A 251 17.66 10.79 25.46
N ASP A 252 17.66 10.80 26.79
CA ASP A 252 18.25 11.90 27.58
C ASP A 252 19.72 12.13 27.20
N GLU A 253 20.47 11.06 26.99
CA GLU A 253 21.86 11.11 26.57
C GLU A 253 22.04 11.70 25.16
N GLN A 254 21.17 11.35 24.23
CA GLN A 254 21.21 11.88 22.86
C GLN A 254 20.90 13.38 22.85
N TRP A 255 19.93 13.83 23.66
CA TRP A 255 19.64 15.24 23.82
C TRP A 255 20.82 16.00 24.46
N LEU A 256 21.43 15.44 25.48
CA LEU A 256 22.62 16.05 26.13
C LEU A 256 23.78 16.16 25.12
N ARG A 257 24.07 15.09 24.37
CA ARG A 257 25.09 15.07 23.30
C ARG A 257 24.78 16.09 22.20
N PHE A 258 23.52 16.23 21.81
CA PHE A 258 23.11 17.25 20.85
C PHE A 258 23.35 18.66 21.37
N PHE A 259 22.95 18.96 22.60
CA PHE A 259 23.18 20.27 23.17
C PHE A 259 24.68 20.59 23.34
N LYS A 260 25.51 19.61 23.68
CA LYS A 260 26.98 19.77 23.67
C LYS A 260 27.49 20.09 22.27
N LEU A 261 27.04 19.39 21.27
CA LEU A 261 27.43 19.59 19.88
C LEU A 261 27.11 21.02 19.38
N ILE A 262 25.99 21.59 19.80
CA ILE A 262 25.60 22.96 19.45
C ILE A 262 26.08 24.00 20.47
N LYS A 263 26.91 23.62 21.46
CA LYS A 263 27.46 24.48 22.53
C LYS A 263 26.37 25.17 23.34
N LYS A 264 25.35 24.43 23.72
CA LYS A 264 24.20 24.92 24.53
C LYS A 264 23.80 23.94 25.63
N GLU A 265 24.75 23.32 26.31
CA GLU A 265 24.54 22.31 27.35
C GLU A 265 23.64 22.81 28.48
N ILE A 266 23.68 24.10 28.77
CA ILE A 266 22.86 24.75 29.81
C ILE A 266 21.35 24.51 29.60
N ILE A 267 20.90 24.30 28.35
CA ILE A 267 19.51 24.03 28.05
C ILE A 267 19.03 22.73 28.73
N PHE A 268 19.89 21.72 28.82
CA PHE A 268 19.53 20.45 29.46
C PHE A 268 19.34 20.55 30.97
N GLN A 269 19.88 21.60 31.61
CA GLN A 269 19.70 21.89 33.03
C GLN A 269 18.37 22.57 33.33
N ASP A 270 17.72 23.15 32.34
CA ASP A 270 16.39 23.75 32.51
C ASP A 270 15.35 22.63 32.80
N PRO A 271 14.55 22.75 33.89
CA PRO A 271 13.50 21.82 34.26
C PRO A 271 12.52 21.51 33.10
N LYS A 272 12.33 22.45 32.16
CA LYS A 272 11.51 22.28 30.96
C LYS A 272 12.05 21.21 30.01
N TYR A 273 13.36 20.87 30.08
CA TYR A 273 14.00 20.00 29.08
C TYR A 273 14.80 18.86 29.72
N SER A 274 14.87 18.80 31.04
CA SER A 274 15.72 17.85 31.79
C SER A 274 15.16 16.43 31.83
N SER A 275 13.87 16.22 31.55
CA SER A 275 13.23 14.90 31.51
C SER A 275 12.47 14.65 30.19
N ALA A 276 12.27 13.39 29.85
CA ALA A 276 11.49 13.00 28.65
C ALA A 276 10.06 13.57 28.68
N LYS A 277 9.42 13.58 29.87
CA LYS A 277 8.08 14.15 30.06
C LYS A 277 8.07 15.66 29.77
N SER A 278 8.95 16.41 30.44
CA SER A 278 9.01 17.87 30.28
C SER A 278 9.43 18.27 28.86
N ARG A 279 10.30 17.49 28.19
CA ARG A 279 10.62 17.71 26.77
C ARG A 279 9.41 17.51 25.86
N ASN A 280 8.60 16.49 26.08
CA ASN A 280 7.37 16.27 25.30
C ASN A 280 6.39 17.45 25.44
N GLU A 281 6.22 17.98 26.63
CA GLU A 281 5.37 19.14 26.89
C GLU A 281 5.89 20.42 26.22
N ASN A 282 7.22 20.55 26.05
CA ASN A 282 7.89 21.71 25.47
C ASN A 282 8.53 21.42 24.11
N ILE A 283 8.09 20.37 23.42
CA ILE A 283 8.78 19.82 22.24
C ILE A 283 8.87 20.82 21.08
N ASN A 284 7.86 21.66 20.90
CA ASN A 284 7.85 22.67 19.85
C ASN A 284 9.00 23.69 20.00
N GLN A 285 9.33 24.10 21.24
CA GLN A 285 10.45 24.98 21.50
C GLN A 285 11.80 24.28 21.24
N LEU A 286 11.91 23.00 21.63
CA LEU A 286 13.12 22.22 21.36
C LEU A 286 13.38 22.07 19.86
N TYR A 287 12.35 21.75 19.07
CA TYR A 287 12.48 21.65 17.63
C TYR A 287 12.82 23.00 16.97
N PHE A 288 12.32 24.11 17.52
CA PHE A 288 12.72 25.44 17.09
C PHE A 288 14.21 25.71 17.37
N ILE A 289 14.70 25.36 18.57
CA ILE A 289 16.12 25.49 18.93
C ILE A 289 17.00 24.65 17.99
N MET A 290 16.57 23.41 17.69
CA MET A 290 17.26 22.53 16.75
C MET A 290 17.31 23.16 15.34
N SER A 291 16.19 23.68 14.85
CA SER A 291 16.14 24.28 13.51
C SER A 291 17.13 25.43 13.37
N LYS A 292 17.20 26.30 14.38
CA LYS A 292 18.13 27.45 14.40
C LYS A 292 19.59 27.04 14.53
N ALA A 293 19.88 25.93 15.14
CA ALA A 293 21.25 25.40 15.21
C ALA A 293 21.68 24.78 13.89
N LEU A 294 20.79 23.97 13.27
CA LEU A 294 21.09 23.20 12.07
C LEU A 294 21.25 24.09 10.80
N GLU A 295 20.63 25.26 10.78
CA GLU A 295 20.78 26.25 9.69
C GLU A 295 22.22 26.77 9.53
N LYS A 296 23.11 26.59 10.52
CA LYS A 296 24.43 27.23 10.58
C LYS A 296 25.53 26.52 9.82
N GLU A 297 25.37 25.24 9.55
CA GLU A 297 26.39 24.40 8.92
C GLU A 297 25.82 23.60 7.75
N LYS A 298 26.71 23.02 6.94
CA LYS A 298 26.36 22.16 5.79
C LYS A 298 25.80 20.83 6.26
N THR A 299 25.00 20.19 5.40
CA THR A 299 24.40 18.88 5.65
C THR A 299 25.44 17.82 6.04
N ASP A 300 26.54 17.73 5.27
CA ASP A 300 27.59 16.74 5.53
C ASP A 300 28.30 16.94 6.85
N TYR A 301 28.51 18.21 7.28
CA TYR A 301 29.05 18.52 8.60
C TYR A 301 28.16 17.94 9.68
N TRP A 302 26.84 18.16 9.59
CA TRP A 302 25.89 17.65 10.58
C TRP A 302 25.81 16.12 10.57
N ILE A 303 25.73 15.48 9.42
CA ILE A 303 25.68 14.02 9.31
C ILE A 303 26.88 13.38 10.00
N LYS A 304 28.09 13.89 9.70
CA LYS A 304 29.33 13.39 10.31
C LYS A 304 29.31 13.51 11.83
N ASN A 305 29.02 14.73 12.34
CA ASN A 305 29.10 15.00 13.77
C ASN A 305 27.98 14.32 14.57
N LEU A 306 26.75 14.26 14.03
CA LEU A 306 25.63 13.58 14.67
C LEU A 306 25.86 12.09 14.74
N LYS A 307 26.37 11.46 13.65
CA LYS A 307 26.74 10.05 13.63
C LYS A 307 27.83 9.72 14.67
N GLN A 308 28.87 10.55 14.78
CA GLN A 308 29.94 10.37 15.80
C GLN A 308 29.42 10.48 17.23
N ASN A 309 28.32 11.19 17.44
CA ASN A 309 27.66 11.34 18.74
C ASN A 309 26.48 10.38 18.93
N ASP A 310 26.32 9.37 18.07
CA ASP A 310 25.24 8.36 18.13
C ASP A 310 23.84 9.01 18.18
N ILE A 311 23.63 10.05 17.38
CA ILE A 311 22.35 10.73 17.23
C ILE A 311 21.79 10.37 15.87
N PRO A 312 20.57 9.78 15.76
CA PRO A 312 19.95 9.44 14.49
C PRO A 312 19.78 10.67 13.60
N ALA A 313 20.40 10.62 12.44
CA ALA A 313 20.32 11.69 11.46
C ALA A 313 20.52 11.16 10.04
N THR A 314 19.82 11.75 9.09
CA THR A 314 19.96 11.46 7.66
C THR A 314 19.67 12.70 6.83
N LYS A 315 20.30 12.82 5.66
CA LYS A 315 19.91 13.84 4.68
C LYS A 315 18.53 13.52 4.11
N VAL A 316 17.81 14.54 3.66
CA VAL A 316 16.55 14.33 2.95
C VAL A 316 16.87 14.01 1.50
N ASN A 317 16.47 12.83 1.04
CA ASN A 317 16.51 12.46 -0.37
C ASN A 317 15.28 13.05 -1.09
N PHE A 318 15.51 13.75 -2.20
CA PHE A 318 14.44 14.08 -3.13
C PHE A 318 14.13 12.88 -4.04
N PRO A 319 12.99 12.83 -4.74
CA PRO A 319 12.60 11.67 -5.53
C PRO A 319 13.66 11.15 -6.51
N LYS A 320 14.47 12.04 -7.10
CA LYS A 320 15.57 11.65 -8.00
C LYS A 320 16.78 11.04 -7.28
N ASP A 321 16.99 11.42 -6.01
CA ASP A 321 18.14 10.96 -5.24
C ASP A 321 18.00 9.50 -4.82
N ILE A 322 16.75 9.02 -4.67
CA ILE A 322 16.43 7.64 -4.26
C ILE A 322 17.08 6.62 -5.20
N PHE A 323 17.07 6.88 -6.51
CA PHE A 323 17.68 5.99 -7.52
C PHE A 323 19.21 5.94 -7.46
N ASN A 324 19.81 6.91 -6.76
CA ASN A 324 21.25 7.05 -6.58
C ASN A 324 21.73 6.71 -5.17
N ASP A 325 20.82 6.38 -4.27
CA ASP A 325 21.12 6.02 -2.89
C ASP A 325 22.05 4.80 -2.84
N GLU A 326 23.16 4.92 -2.09
CA GLU A 326 24.21 3.88 -2.03
C GLU A 326 23.70 2.57 -1.40
N HIS A 327 22.84 2.66 -0.39
CA HIS A 327 22.27 1.49 0.25
C HIS A 327 21.37 0.74 -0.72
N LEU A 328 20.45 1.44 -1.40
CA LEU A 328 19.55 0.83 -2.39
C LEU A 328 20.28 0.26 -3.60
N LYS A 329 21.39 0.88 -4.02
CA LYS A 329 22.27 0.32 -5.05
C LYS A 329 22.96 -0.95 -4.58
N LYS A 330 23.54 -0.94 -3.36
CA LYS A 330 24.26 -2.09 -2.81
C LYS A 330 23.34 -3.29 -2.54
N THR A 331 22.08 -3.03 -2.13
CA THR A 331 21.06 -4.08 -1.93
C THR A 331 20.39 -4.50 -3.24
N ASN A 332 20.75 -3.91 -4.37
CA ASN A 332 20.13 -4.16 -5.68
C ASN A 332 18.59 -4.04 -5.62
N PHE A 333 18.10 -3.01 -4.88
CA PHE A 333 16.68 -2.84 -4.63
C PHE A 333 15.88 -2.52 -5.91
N PHE A 334 16.47 -1.80 -6.85
CA PHE A 334 15.89 -1.54 -8.15
C PHE A 334 16.42 -2.52 -9.18
N LYS A 335 15.54 -3.34 -9.74
CA LYS A 335 15.87 -4.33 -10.77
C LYS A 335 15.41 -3.86 -12.15
N LYS A 336 16.23 -4.12 -13.17
CA LYS A 336 15.81 -3.98 -14.57
C LYS A 336 15.19 -5.27 -15.02
N ASN A 337 14.09 -5.18 -15.75
CA ASN A 337 13.45 -6.32 -16.40
C ASN A 337 13.00 -5.91 -17.81
N GLN A 338 13.13 -6.79 -18.77
CA GLN A 338 12.69 -6.56 -20.14
C GLN A 338 11.22 -6.94 -20.27
N HIS A 339 10.39 -5.95 -20.61
CA HIS A 339 8.98 -6.19 -20.91
C HIS A 339 8.80 -6.52 -22.39
N PRO A 340 7.94 -7.49 -22.77
CA PRO A 340 7.79 -7.91 -24.17
C PRO A 340 7.43 -6.78 -25.13
N THR A 341 6.65 -5.79 -24.67
CA THR A 341 6.18 -4.69 -25.51
C THR A 341 6.67 -3.31 -25.10
N GLU A 342 7.10 -3.13 -23.83
CA GLU A 342 7.50 -1.82 -23.31
C GLU A 342 9.03 -1.59 -23.24
N GLY A 343 9.83 -2.63 -23.56
CA GLY A 343 11.28 -2.58 -23.49
C GLY A 343 11.82 -2.69 -22.04
N ASP A 344 12.94 -2.05 -21.76
CA ASP A 344 13.57 -2.12 -20.44
C ASP A 344 12.80 -1.29 -19.41
N LEU A 345 12.34 -1.96 -18.35
CA LEU A 345 11.63 -1.33 -17.24
C LEU A 345 12.44 -1.46 -15.94
N LEU A 346 12.26 -0.49 -15.06
CA LEU A 346 12.87 -0.48 -13.73
C LEU A 346 11.77 -0.71 -12.68
N TYR A 347 11.95 -1.72 -11.83
CA TYR A 347 11.02 -2.05 -10.75
C TYR A 347 11.72 -2.05 -9.39
N PRO A 348 11.05 -1.57 -8.31
CA PRO A 348 11.50 -1.84 -6.96
C PRO A 348 11.29 -3.32 -6.63
N SER A 349 12.27 -3.95 -6.00
CA SER A 349 12.14 -5.30 -5.47
C SER A 349 11.07 -5.39 -4.38
N PHE A 350 10.58 -6.60 -4.10
CA PHE A 350 9.79 -6.83 -2.91
C PHE A 350 10.69 -6.63 -1.67
N PRO A 351 10.30 -5.79 -0.69
CA PRO A 351 11.20 -5.37 0.39
C PRO A 351 11.34 -6.40 1.52
N VAL A 352 10.72 -7.57 1.39
CA VAL A 352 10.77 -8.63 2.41
C VAL A 352 11.57 -9.80 1.87
N GLU A 353 12.56 -10.23 2.64
CA GLU A 353 13.36 -11.41 2.38
C GLU A 353 12.85 -12.57 3.24
N PHE A 354 12.80 -13.76 2.67
CA PHE A 354 12.57 -15.02 3.38
C PHE A 354 13.87 -15.83 3.25
N ASP A 355 14.13 -16.80 4.13
CA ASP A 355 15.39 -17.52 4.24
C ASP A 355 15.91 -18.17 2.94
N GLU A 356 15.04 -18.41 1.98
CA GLU A 356 15.42 -18.89 0.66
C GLU A 356 15.66 -17.72 -0.29
N ASP A 357 16.87 -17.63 -0.85
CA ASP A 357 17.26 -16.66 -1.88
C ASP A 357 16.29 -16.71 -3.07
N ARG A 358 15.44 -15.72 -3.17
CA ARG A 358 14.58 -15.53 -4.34
C ARG A 358 15.34 -14.77 -5.42
N ASN A 359 16.14 -15.49 -6.19
CA ASN A 359 16.77 -14.94 -7.38
C ASN A 359 15.82 -14.86 -8.60
N GLU A 360 14.51 -15.06 -8.40
CA GLU A 360 13.58 -14.97 -9.50
C GLU A 360 13.30 -13.52 -9.88
N GLU A 361 13.46 -13.22 -11.16
CA GLU A 361 13.03 -11.96 -11.72
C GLU A 361 11.49 -11.90 -11.71
N PRO A 362 10.89 -10.76 -11.32
CA PRO A 362 9.46 -10.61 -11.35
C PRO A 362 8.96 -10.76 -12.79
N LEU A 363 7.85 -11.47 -12.97
CA LEU A 363 7.15 -11.49 -14.25
C LEU A 363 6.68 -10.07 -14.59
N HIS A 364 6.69 -9.75 -15.86
CA HIS A 364 6.18 -8.46 -16.35
C HIS A 364 4.69 -8.26 -16.00
N ALA A 365 4.22 -7.03 -16.02
CA ALA A 365 2.80 -6.74 -15.95
C ALA A 365 2.16 -7.11 -17.28
N PRO A 366 1.06 -7.90 -17.29
CA PRO A 366 0.55 -8.49 -18.54
C PRO A 366 -0.09 -7.44 -19.45
N ASN A 367 -0.01 -7.66 -20.76
CA ASN A 367 -0.87 -6.97 -21.72
C ASN A 367 -2.35 -7.33 -21.45
N LEU A 368 -3.27 -6.51 -21.96
CA LEU A 368 -4.70 -6.74 -21.74
C LEU A 368 -5.15 -8.04 -22.40
N GLY A 369 -5.61 -8.99 -21.59
CA GLY A 369 -6.08 -10.29 -22.04
C GLY A 369 -4.97 -11.28 -22.42
N GLU A 370 -3.69 -10.96 -22.16
CA GLU A 370 -2.52 -11.77 -22.54
C GLU A 370 -2.68 -13.27 -22.22
N ASN A 371 -3.32 -13.58 -21.11
CA ASN A 371 -3.45 -14.96 -20.63
C ASN A 371 -4.86 -15.54 -20.82
N THR A 372 -5.74 -14.84 -21.54
CA THR A 372 -7.15 -15.26 -21.66
C THR A 372 -7.27 -16.62 -22.33
N LYS A 373 -6.64 -16.83 -23.50
CA LYS A 373 -6.72 -18.08 -24.26
C LYS A 373 -6.20 -19.27 -23.44
N ASP A 374 -5.03 -19.13 -22.85
CA ASP A 374 -4.39 -20.21 -22.09
C ASP A 374 -5.21 -20.61 -20.85
N ILE A 375 -5.67 -19.62 -20.08
CA ILE A 375 -6.49 -19.89 -18.87
C ILE A 375 -7.83 -20.52 -19.23
N LEU A 376 -8.49 -20.12 -20.32
CA LEU A 376 -9.72 -20.75 -20.76
C LEU A 376 -9.48 -22.19 -21.22
N SER A 377 -8.38 -22.44 -21.93
CA SER A 377 -7.98 -23.79 -22.34
C SER A 377 -7.75 -24.69 -21.11
N ASP A 378 -7.06 -24.22 -20.10
CA ASP A 378 -6.86 -24.92 -18.82
C ASP A 378 -8.18 -25.20 -18.08
N LEU A 379 -9.20 -24.35 -18.26
CA LEU A 379 -10.55 -24.56 -17.73
C LEU A 379 -11.40 -25.53 -18.57
N GLY A 380 -10.84 -26.11 -19.64
CA GLY A 380 -11.47 -27.09 -20.48
C GLY A 380 -12.38 -26.51 -21.57
N PHE A 381 -12.20 -25.25 -21.97
CA PHE A 381 -12.84 -24.70 -23.16
C PHE A 381 -12.05 -25.12 -24.40
N SER A 382 -12.75 -25.59 -25.41
CA SER A 382 -12.17 -25.87 -26.72
C SER A 382 -11.80 -24.56 -27.45
N GLU A 383 -10.90 -24.65 -28.42
CA GLU A 383 -10.52 -23.50 -29.24
C GLU A 383 -11.76 -22.89 -29.95
N PHE A 384 -12.67 -23.74 -30.48
CA PHE A 384 -13.93 -23.27 -31.07
C PHE A 384 -14.79 -22.46 -30.08
N GLU A 385 -14.90 -22.90 -28.82
CA GLU A 385 -15.66 -22.17 -27.78
C GLU A 385 -14.99 -20.84 -27.45
N ILE A 386 -13.65 -20.80 -27.36
CA ILE A 386 -12.89 -19.60 -27.13
C ILE A 386 -13.07 -18.57 -28.23
N ASP A 387 -12.97 -19.00 -29.50
CA ASP A 387 -13.17 -18.13 -30.66
C ASP A 387 -14.62 -17.61 -30.76
N ASN A 388 -15.60 -18.44 -30.41
CA ASN A 388 -17.01 -18.01 -30.33
C ASN A 388 -17.24 -16.98 -29.21
N LEU A 389 -16.61 -17.15 -28.04
CA LEU A 389 -16.69 -16.18 -26.97
C LEU A 389 -16.01 -14.84 -27.35
N ALA A 390 -14.88 -14.89 -28.03
CA ALA A 390 -14.19 -13.71 -28.54
C ALA A 390 -15.02 -12.98 -29.62
N SER A 391 -15.60 -13.72 -30.58
CA SER A 391 -16.45 -13.14 -31.65
C SER A 391 -17.70 -12.45 -31.08
N LYS A 392 -18.23 -12.93 -29.96
CA LYS A 392 -19.35 -12.31 -29.23
C LYS A 392 -18.93 -11.13 -28.36
N GLY A 393 -17.64 -10.82 -28.25
CA GLY A 393 -17.13 -9.77 -27.36
C GLY A 393 -17.23 -10.09 -25.85
N VAL A 394 -17.43 -11.38 -25.52
CA VAL A 394 -17.45 -11.83 -24.10
C VAL A 394 -16.06 -11.84 -23.50
N ILE A 395 -15.06 -12.14 -24.30
CA ILE A 395 -13.63 -12.13 -23.92
C ILE A 395 -12.82 -11.38 -24.97
N LYS A 396 -11.61 -11.00 -24.57
CA LYS A 396 -10.57 -10.50 -25.47
C LYS A 396 -9.34 -11.41 -25.35
N ILE A 397 -8.77 -11.79 -26.48
CA ILE A 397 -7.56 -12.63 -26.61
C ILE A 397 -6.50 -11.88 -27.39
#